data_93fedf802141a3a4dc7d6e286044dcfa
#
_entry.id   93fedf802141a3a4dc7d6e286044dcfa
#
_cell.length_a   1.000
_cell.length_b   1.000
_cell.length_c   1.000
_cell.angle_alpha   90.00
_cell.angle_beta   90.00
_cell.angle_gamma   90.00
#
_symmetry.space_group_name_H-M   'P 1'
#
loop_
_entity.id
_entity.type
_entity.pdbx_description
1 polymer ?
#
loop_
_entity_poly.entity_id
_entity_poly.type
_entity_poly.pdbx_seq_one_letter_code
_entity_poly.pdbx_strand_id
1 'polypeptide(L)'
;MSVEVERKFVCDADTQKTLEGIGAVCVSQREFHDQYFDTPDFQLTLSDMWLRKRKGCWELKCPTTTVCGSEDTSGEQPKGEALCTRYKEITNLPEIQQRVKEVVKHNCEEGESACQPAEKVIEEEGRSGGSSQEDESWLSRLNLTCFAEFTTLRCSFTLEEEGVQIDLDQADFGYHVGEIEVLVPEGEEVQSALERIERTARKLGLTGDQRVQGKMNIYLQRNCPEHYAKLLSAHVL
;
A
#
# COMPACT_ATOMS: atom_id res chain seq x y z
N MET A 1 8.75 14.21 -1.36
CA MET A 1 8.00 12.95 -1.20
C MET A 1 7.25 12.99 0.12
N SER A 2 6.21 12.21 0.31
CA SER A 2 5.43 12.18 1.56
C SER A 2 5.37 10.75 2.10
N VAL A 3 5.21 10.65 3.41
CA VAL A 3 4.93 9.40 4.12
C VAL A 3 3.45 9.40 4.46
N GLU A 4 2.75 8.37 4.07
CA GLU A 4 1.37 8.10 4.46
C GLU A 4 1.37 7.41 5.83
N VAL A 5 0.71 8.01 6.79
CA VAL A 5 0.45 7.44 8.11
C VAL A 5 -1.03 7.17 8.20
N GLU A 6 -1.41 5.91 8.40
CA GLU A 6 -2.81 5.51 8.38
C GLU A 6 -3.17 4.56 9.52
N ARG A 7 -4.42 4.64 9.99
CA ARG A 7 -5.04 3.68 10.90
C ARG A 7 -6.33 3.15 10.28
N LYS A 8 -6.42 1.83 10.16
CA LYS A 8 -7.63 1.18 9.67
C LYS A 8 -8.64 0.93 10.78
N PHE A 9 -9.92 0.93 10.42
CA PHE A 9 -11.01 0.63 11.35
C PHE A 9 -12.16 -0.10 10.65
N VAL A 10 -12.99 -0.77 11.44
CA VAL A 10 -14.17 -1.49 10.95
C VAL A 10 -15.27 -0.49 10.64
N CYS A 11 -15.85 -0.60 9.44
CA CYS A 11 -17.01 0.18 9.03
C CYS A 11 -18.30 -0.61 9.24
N ASP A 12 -19.33 0.07 9.70
CA ASP A 12 -20.71 -0.40 9.78
C ASP A 12 -21.67 0.54 9.05
N ALA A 13 -22.96 0.24 9.13
CA ALA A 13 -23.98 1.05 8.46
C ALA A 13 -24.14 2.47 9.02
N ASP A 14 -23.68 2.71 10.26
CA ASP A 14 -23.78 3.99 10.94
C ASP A 14 -22.50 4.83 10.85
N THR A 15 -21.42 4.25 10.32
CA THR A 15 -20.08 4.91 10.26
C THR A 15 -20.13 6.26 9.55
N GLN A 16 -20.81 6.35 8.40
CA GLN A 16 -20.94 7.61 7.68
C GLN A 16 -21.66 8.66 8.52
N LYS A 17 -22.76 8.29 9.16
CA LYS A 17 -23.52 9.19 10.04
C LYS A 17 -22.70 9.67 11.23
N THR A 18 -21.87 8.79 11.78
CA THR A 18 -20.94 9.15 12.86
C THR A 18 -19.91 10.16 12.38
N LEU A 19 -19.35 9.99 11.16
CA LEU A 19 -18.43 10.94 10.54
C LEU A 19 -19.06 12.32 10.36
N GLU A 20 -20.28 12.37 9.81
CA GLU A 20 -21.02 13.62 9.67
C GLU A 20 -21.30 14.26 11.04
N GLY A 21 -21.61 13.45 12.06
CA GLY A 21 -21.88 13.89 13.43
C GLY A 21 -20.67 14.53 14.14
N ILE A 22 -19.46 14.14 13.80
CA ILE A 22 -18.21 14.75 14.33
C ILE A 22 -17.72 15.93 13.48
N GLY A 23 -18.44 16.32 12.43
CA GLY A 23 -18.12 17.45 11.56
C GLY A 23 -17.25 17.09 10.36
N ALA A 24 -17.05 15.82 10.04
CA ALA A 24 -16.38 15.42 8.81
C ALA A 24 -17.25 15.69 7.59
N VAL A 25 -16.64 16.22 6.53
CA VAL A 25 -17.32 16.60 5.29
C VAL A 25 -16.94 15.63 4.18
N CYS A 26 -17.93 15.04 3.52
CA CYS A 26 -17.71 14.22 2.34
C CYS A 26 -17.21 15.11 1.18
N VAL A 27 -16.00 14.84 0.69
CA VAL A 27 -15.34 15.62 -0.36
C VAL A 27 -15.32 14.91 -1.70
N SER A 28 -15.42 13.59 -1.74
CA SER A 28 -15.49 12.84 -3.00
C SER A 28 -16.05 11.44 -2.83
N GLN A 29 -16.66 10.95 -3.91
CA GLN A 29 -16.99 9.54 -4.08
C GLN A 29 -16.37 9.08 -5.40
N ARG A 30 -15.57 8.01 -5.37
CA ARG A 30 -14.83 7.52 -6.54
C ARG A 30 -14.85 6.01 -6.60
N GLU A 31 -14.90 5.50 -7.81
CA GLU A 31 -14.65 4.09 -8.10
C GLU A 31 -13.30 3.96 -8.79
N PHE A 32 -12.52 2.97 -8.41
CA PHE A 32 -11.26 2.66 -9.06
C PHE A 32 -10.97 1.17 -9.04
N HIS A 33 -10.32 0.73 -10.11
CA HIS A 33 -9.86 -0.63 -10.31
C HIS A 33 -8.37 -0.69 -10.08
N ASP A 34 -7.95 -1.58 -9.19
CA ASP A 34 -6.55 -1.80 -8.83
C ASP A 34 -6.09 -3.16 -9.32
N GLN A 35 -4.92 -3.17 -9.96
CA GLN A 35 -4.19 -4.38 -10.33
C GLN A 35 -2.87 -4.40 -9.58
N TYR A 36 -2.55 -5.51 -8.92
CA TYR A 36 -1.32 -5.68 -8.15
C TYR A 36 -0.40 -6.71 -8.79
N PHE A 37 0.89 -6.40 -8.82
CA PHE A 37 1.89 -7.15 -9.54
C PHE A 37 3.04 -7.60 -8.64
N ASP A 38 3.49 -8.84 -8.86
CA ASP A 38 4.68 -9.39 -8.20
C ASP A 38 5.31 -10.47 -9.09
N THR A 39 6.49 -10.95 -8.69
CA THR A 39 7.10 -12.14 -9.26
C THR A 39 6.35 -13.40 -8.79
N PRO A 40 6.48 -14.55 -9.50
CA PRO A 40 5.89 -15.81 -9.06
C PRO A 40 6.30 -16.26 -7.65
N ASP A 41 7.48 -15.81 -7.19
CA ASP A 41 8.02 -16.11 -5.87
C ASP A 41 7.66 -15.06 -4.81
N PHE A 42 6.87 -14.04 -5.19
CA PHE A 42 6.38 -12.96 -4.30
C PHE A 42 7.48 -12.06 -3.71
N GLN A 43 8.53 -11.79 -4.49
CA GLN A 43 9.72 -11.08 -4.02
C GLN A 43 9.45 -9.65 -3.55
N LEU A 44 8.51 -8.94 -4.19
CA LEU A 44 8.13 -7.59 -3.79
C LEU A 44 7.32 -7.61 -2.49
N THR A 45 6.25 -8.37 -2.44
CA THR A 45 5.37 -8.41 -1.29
C THR A 45 6.04 -9.03 -0.06
N LEU A 46 6.96 -9.99 -0.23
CA LEU A 46 7.81 -10.50 0.85
C LEU A 46 8.76 -9.45 1.42
N SER A 47 9.07 -8.41 0.63
CA SER A 47 9.83 -7.23 1.07
C SER A 47 8.92 -6.08 1.53
N ASP A 48 7.63 -6.35 1.79
CA ASP A 48 6.58 -5.38 2.12
C ASP A 48 6.44 -4.25 1.08
N MET A 49 6.73 -4.56 -0.19
CA MET A 49 6.60 -3.64 -1.32
C MET A 49 5.37 -4.01 -2.15
N TRP A 50 4.51 -3.02 -2.41
CA TRP A 50 3.21 -3.23 -3.07
C TRP A 50 3.15 -2.43 -4.36
N LEU A 51 3.35 -3.12 -5.50
CA LEU A 51 3.29 -2.53 -6.83
C LEU A 51 1.87 -2.64 -7.37
N ARG A 52 1.24 -1.50 -7.66
CA ARG A 52 -0.10 -1.48 -8.27
C ARG A 52 -0.18 -0.59 -9.50
N LYS A 53 -1.15 -0.90 -10.36
CA LYS A 53 -1.60 -0.05 -11.46
C LYS A 53 -3.03 0.39 -11.16
N ARG A 54 -3.27 1.69 -11.09
CA ARG A 54 -4.58 2.31 -10.85
C ARG A 54 -4.86 3.35 -11.91
N LYS A 55 -5.99 3.24 -12.63
CA LYS A 55 -6.35 4.17 -13.72
C LYS A 55 -5.22 4.43 -14.73
N GLY A 56 -4.44 3.40 -15.05
CA GLY A 56 -3.31 3.50 -15.95
C GLY A 56 -2.01 4.04 -15.34
N CYS A 57 -2.03 4.52 -14.09
CA CYS A 57 -0.85 5.02 -13.38
C CYS A 57 -0.24 3.94 -12.49
N TRP A 58 1.09 3.89 -12.46
CA TRP A 58 1.85 3.00 -11.58
C TRP A 58 2.11 3.65 -10.23
N GLU A 59 1.97 2.88 -9.18
CA GLU A 59 2.21 3.28 -7.79
C GLU A 59 2.93 2.15 -7.06
N LEU A 60 3.93 2.51 -6.26
CA LEU A 60 4.68 1.58 -5.42
C LEU A 60 4.64 2.06 -3.99
N LYS A 61 4.02 1.29 -3.10
CA LYS A 61 4.11 1.48 -1.66
C LYS A 61 5.31 0.71 -1.13
N CYS A 62 6.20 1.42 -0.41
CA CYS A 62 7.37 0.85 0.24
C CYS A 62 7.28 1.10 1.75
N PRO A 63 7.71 0.14 2.59
CA PRO A 63 7.80 0.39 4.01
C PRO A 63 8.78 1.54 4.27
N THR A 64 8.45 2.40 5.21
CA THR A 64 9.42 3.37 5.69
C THR A 64 10.45 2.65 6.55
N THR A 65 11.69 2.62 6.12
CA THR A 65 12.80 2.17 6.96
C THR A 65 12.88 3.17 8.12
N THR A 66 12.29 2.82 9.25
CA THR A 66 12.66 3.47 10.51
C THR A 66 14.11 3.05 10.71
N VAL A 67 15.05 3.96 10.44
CA VAL A 67 16.44 3.80 10.90
C VAL A 67 16.33 3.80 12.41
N CYS A 68 16.21 2.63 13.00
CA CYS A 68 16.36 2.43 14.44
C CYS A 68 17.86 2.68 14.74
N GLY A 69 18.21 3.95 14.77
CA GLY A 69 19.48 4.42 15.24
C GLY A 69 19.34 4.72 16.72
N SER A 70 20.01 3.95 17.54
CA SER A 70 20.18 3.99 19.00
C SER A 70 19.32 3.00 19.78
N GLU A 71 19.98 1.94 20.20
CA GLU A 71 19.70 1.27 21.45
C GLU A 71 19.71 2.34 22.54
N ASP A 72 18.54 2.66 23.08
CA ASP A 72 18.42 2.99 24.48
C ASP A 72 16.96 3.21 24.87
N THR A 73 16.66 2.61 26.04
CA THR A 73 15.56 2.84 26.96
C THR A 73 14.22 2.14 26.70
N SER A 74 13.99 1.15 27.58
CA SER A 74 12.72 0.72 28.16
C SER A 74 11.69 1.87 28.31
N GLY A 75 10.94 2.13 27.24
CA GLY A 75 9.78 2.98 27.26
C GLY A 75 8.65 2.24 26.56
N GLU A 76 7.51 2.06 27.23
CA GLU A 76 6.29 1.55 26.62
C GLU A 76 5.98 2.39 25.38
N GLN A 77 5.98 1.77 24.18
CA GLN A 77 5.53 2.43 22.97
C GLN A 77 4.08 2.90 23.17
N PRO A 78 3.72 4.13 22.78
CA PRO A 78 2.35 4.60 22.88
C PRO A 78 1.43 3.64 22.16
N LYS A 79 0.40 3.13 22.81
CA LYS A 79 -0.55 2.14 22.28
C LYS A 79 -1.13 2.48 20.91
N GLY A 80 -1.22 3.75 20.54
CA GLY A 80 -1.72 4.22 19.24
C GLY A 80 -0.76 3.95 18.08
N GLU A 81 0.54 3.90 18.31
CA GLU A 81 1.55 3.70 17.27
C GLU A 81 1.50 2.27 16.67
N ALA A 82 1.21 1.27 17.49
CA ALA A 82 1.09 -0.13 17.05
C ALA A 82 -0.10 -0.38 16.09
N LEU A 83 -1.09 0.52 16.08
CA LEU A 83 -2.29 0.40 15.23
C LEU A 83 -2.15 1.11 13.88
N CYS A 84 -1.10 1.92 13.70
CA CYS A 84 -0.85 2.67 12.47
C CYS A 84 0.15 1.95 11.58
N THR A 85 -0.01 2.12 10.27
CA THR A 85 0.96 1.73 9.25
C THR A 85 1.57 2.95 8.61
N ARG A 86 2.80 2.83 8.11
CA ARG A 86 3.56 3.91 7.50
C ARG A 86 4.17 3.42 6.20
N TYR A 87 3.81 4.07 5.10
CA TYR A 87 4.33 3.76 3.78
C TYR A 87 4.78 5.02 3.06
N LYS A 88 5.83 4.86 2.27
CA LYS A 88 6.21 5.83 1.25
C LYS A 88 5.58 5.41 -0.06
N GLU A 89 4.84 6.31 -0.70
CA GLU A 89 4.27 6.06 -2.00
C GLU A 89 5.12 6.71 -3.10
N ILE A 90 5.53 5.93 -4.09
CA ILE A 90 6.32 6.34 -5.25
C ILE A 90 5.42 6.25 -6.47
N THR A 91 5.31 7.35 -7.23
CA THR A 91 4.48 7.44 -8.44
C THR A 91 5.30 7.72 -9.70
N ASN A 92 6.59 7.99 -9.55
CA ASN A 92 7.50 8.20 -10.66
C ASN A 92 7.91 6.84 -11.26
N LEU A 93 7.50 6.53 -12.50
CA LEU A 93 7.72 5.24 -13.11
C LEU A 93 9.21 4.83 -13.21
N PRO A 94 10.15 5.68 -13.63
CA PRO A 94 11.57 5.33 -13.59
C PRO A 94 12.08 4.94 -12.21
N GLU A 95 11.66 5.64 -11.15
CA GLU A 95 12.03 5.33 -9.76
C GLU A 95 11.40 4.00 -9.31
N ILE A 96 10.14 3.75 -9.67
CA ILE A 96 9.47 2.47 -9.41
C ILE A 96 10.23 1.32 -10.06
N GLN A 97 10.56 1.44 -11.35
CA GLN A 97 11.29 0.42 -12.10
C GLN A 97 12.66 0.13 -11.49
N GLN A 98 13.37 1.16 -11.04
CA GLN A 98 14.65 1.00 -10.39
C GLN A 98 14.52 0.25 -9.06
N ARG A 99 13.58 0.67 -8.19
CA ARG A 99 13.33 0.03 -6.89
C ARG A 99 12.93 -1.44 -7.03
N VAL A 100 11.99 -1.72 -7.92
CA VAL A 100 11.54 -3.10 -8.20
C VAL A 100 12.72 -3.95 -8.70
N LYS A 101 13.53 -3.42 -9.61
CA LYS A 101 14.71 -4.13 -10.15
C LYS A 101 15.76 -4.44 -9.07
N GLU A 102 15.95 -3.56 -8.11
CA GLU A 102 16.86 -3.78 -6.99
C GLU A 102 16.43 -4.98 -6.15
N VAL A 103 15.16 -5.06 -5.77
CA VAL A 103 14.59 -6.16 -4.98
C VAL A 103 14.65 -7.48 -5.72
N VAL A 104 14.19 -7.49 -6.98
CA VAL A 104 14.17 -8.71 -7.82
C VAL A 104 15.56 -9.25 -8.09
N LYS A 105 16.60 -8.40 -8.22
CA LYS A 105 17.99 -8.83 -8.44
C LYS A 105 18.65 -9.39 -7.18
N HIS A 106 18.47 -8.76 -6.02
CA HIS A 106 19.08 -9.22 -4.77
C HIS A 106 18.69 -10.66 -4.42
N ASN A 107 17.46 -11.06 -4.72
CA ASN A 107 16.99 -12.42 -4.45
C ASN A 107 17.47 -13.46 -5.48
N CYS A 108 18.04 -13.03 -6.63
CA CYS A 108 18.67 -13.95 -7.59
C CYS A 108 20.13 -14.31 -7.23
N GLU A 109 20.79 -13.51 -6.38
CA GLU A 109 22.19 -13.77 -5.99
C GLU A 109 22.34 -14.72 -4.80
N GLU A 110 21.26 -14.94 -4.01
CA GLU A 110 21.26 -15.89 -2.89
C GLU A 110 20.86 -17.32 -3.26
N GLY A 111 20.45 -17.57 -4.52
CA GLY A 111 20.10 -18.88 -5.06
C GLY A 111 20.92 -19.22 -6.28
N GLU A 112 22.14 -19.75 -6.12
CA GLU A 112 22.92 -20.29 -7.24
C GLU A 112 22.19 -21.47 -7.89
N SER A 113 21.64 -21.29 -9.11
CA SER A 113 21.78 -22.27 -10.19
C SER A 113 21.34 -21.70 -11.54
N ALA A 114 22.31 -21.49 -12.39
CA ALA A 114 22.32 -21.56 -13.85
C ALA A 114 21.05 -21.23 -14.64
N CYS A 115 20.97 -20.00 -15.17
CA CYS A 115 20.41 -19.79 -16.50
C CYS A 115 21.30 -18.84 -17.29
N GLN A 116 21.87 -19.36 -18.37
CA GLN A 116 22.69 -18.61 -19.33
C GLN A 116 21.83 -17.59 -20.08
N PRO A 117 22.37 -16.41 -20.41
CA PRO A 117 21.66 -15.41 -21.20
C PRO A 117 21.65 -15.83 -22.68
N ALA A 118 20.47 -15.97 -23.25
CA ALA A 118 20.31 -16.02 -24.70
C ALA A 118 20.27 -14.59 -25.24
N GLU A 119 21.43 -14.09 -25.67
CA GLU A 119 21.48 -12.94 -26.58
C GLU A 119 20.81 -13.29 -27.90
N LYS A 120 19.77 -12.54 -28.25
CA LYS A 120 19.43 -12.26 -29.66
C LYS A 120 18.93 -10.83 -29.79
N VAL A 121 19.84 -10.00 -30.25
CA VAL A 121 19.58 -8.70 -30.85
C VAL A 121 18.78 -8.93 -32.14
N ILE A 122 17.60 -8.31 -32.23
CA ILE A 122 16.99 -7.96 -33.52
C ILE A 122 16.55 -6.50 -33.39
N GLU A 123 17.32 -5.64 -34.06
CA GLU A 123 16.89 -4.29 -34.39
C GLU A 123 15.81 -4.37 -35.47
N GLU A 124 14.66 -3.80 -35.24
CA GLU A 124 13.77 -3.31 -36.30
C GLU A 124 13.21 -1.94 -35.94
N GLU A 125 13.57 -1.00 -36.78
CA GLU A 125 13.09 0.38 -36.76
C GLU A 125 11.62 0.49 -37.18
N GLY A 126 10.91 1.38 -36.51
CA GLY A 126 9.84 2.18 -37.09
C GLY A 126 8.42 1.70 -36.96
N ARG A 127 7.67 2.30 -36.00
CA ARG A 127 6.45 3.06 -36.28
C ARG A 127 5.82 3.64 -35.01
N SER A 128 5.59 4.94 -35.08
CA SER A 128 4.78 5.77 -34.22
C SER A 128 3.40 5.17 -33.93
N GLY A 129 3.00 5.15 -32.66
CA GLY A 129 1.60 4.98 -32.23
C GLY A 129 1.40 4.04 -31.07
N GLY A 130 1.22 4.57 -29.82
CA GLY A 130 0.64 3.82 -28.71
C GLY A 130 1.49 3.73 -27.45
N SER A 131 1.28 4.66 -26.55
CA SER A 131 1.98 4.73 -25.24
C SER A 131 1.68 3.59 -24.27
N SER A 132 0.90 2.57 -24.66
CA SER A 132 0.50 1.48 -23.76
C SER A 132 1.35 0.19 -23.89
N GLN A 133 2.09 0.00 -24.98
CA GLN A 133 2.89 -1.21 -25.18
C GLN A 133 4.32 -1.10 -24.64
N GLU A 134 4.92 0.08 -24.65
CA GLU A 134 6.25 0.31 -24.07
C GLU A 134 6.22 0.31 -22.54
N ASP A 135 5.12 0.79 -21.94
CA ASP A 135 4.94 0.87 -20.48
C ASP A 135 4.84 -0.51 -19.79
N GLU A 136 4.54 -1.58 -20.51
CA GLU A 136 4.37 -2.93 -19.93
C GLU A 136 5.54 -3.88 -20.26
N SER A 137 6.44 -3.52 -21.16
CA SER A 137 7.59 -4.35 -21.52
C SER A 137 8.54 -4.65 -20.35
N TRP A 138 8.60 -3.75 -19.36
CA TRP A 138 9.44 -3.92 -18.16
C TRP A 138 8.89 -4.97 -17.20
N LEU A 139 7.57 -5.20 -17.17
CA LEU A 139 6.96 -6.26 -16.37
C LEU A 139 7.48 -7.63 -16.80
N SER A 140 7.43 -7.90 -18.11
CA SER A 140 7.92 -9.17 -18.66
C SER A 140 9.42 -9.38 -18.42
N ARG A 141 10.22 -8.29 -18.49
CA ARG A 141 11.67 -8.36 -18.23
C ARG A 141 12.01 -8.68 -16.77
N LEU A 142 11.13 -8.33 -15.83
CA LEU A 142 11.28 -8.60 -14.40
C LEU A 142 10.39 -9.75 -13.92
N ASN A 143 9.76 -10.49 -14.86
CA ASN A 143 8.86 -11.61 -14.58
C ASN A 143 7.72 -11.23 -13.60
N LEU A 144 7.19 -10.00 -13.74
CA LEU A 144 6.08 -9.49 -12.93
C LEU A 144 4.75 -9.89 -13.59
N THR A 145 3.87 -10.46 -12.80
CA THR A 145 2.52 -10.87 -13.20
C THR A 145 1.48 -10.29 -12.26
N CYS A 146 0.28 -10.05 -12.78
CA CYS A 146 -0.84 -9.63 -11.94
C CYS A 146 -1.30 -10.80 -11.08
N PHE A 147 -1.24 -10.65 -9.75
CA PHE A 147 -1.70 -11.68 -8.80
C PHE A 147 -3.01 -11.33 -8.11
N ALA A 148 -3.40 -10.07 -8.13
CA ALA A 148 -4.65 -9.60 -7.52
C ALA A 148 -5.22 -8.42 -8.31
N GLU A 149 -6.54 -8.44 -8.52
CA GLU A 149 -7.25 -7.29 -9.05
C GLU A 149 -8.64 -7.20 -8.42
N PHE A 150 -9.06 -5.98 -8.10
CA PHE A 150 -10.39 -5.71 -7.56
C PHE A 150 -10.76 -4.24 -7.71
N THR A 151 -12.08 -4.00 -7.65
CA THR A 151 -12.64 -2.65 -7.71
C THR A 151 -13.01 -2.17 -6.30
N THR A 152 -12.71 -0.91 -6.01
CA THR A 152 -13.06 -0.26 -4.75
C THR A 152 -13.94 0.96 -5.03
N LEU A 153 -15.08 1.03 -4.35
CA LEU A 153 -15.86 2.25 -4.19
C LEU A 153 -15.38 2.95 -2.92
N ARG A 154 -14.83 4.15 -3.05
CA ARG A 154 -14.29 4.97 -1.96
C ARG A 154 -15.14 6.21 -1.75
N CYS A 155 -15.55 6.45 -0.52
CA CYS A 155 -16.12 7.73 -0.09
C CYS A 155 -15.11 8.42 0.83
N SER A 156 -14.61 9.58 0.41
CA SER A 156 -13.57 10.34 1.14
C SER A 156 -14.18 11.49 1.90
N PHE A 157 -13.79 11.62 3.16
CA PHE A 157 -14.18 12.69 4.07
C PHE A 157 -12.93 13.45 4.53
N THR A 158 -13.10 14.73 4.85
CA THR A 158 -12.09 15.52 5.55
C THR A 158 -12.63 15.99 6.89
N LEU A 159 -11.80 15.89 7.92
CA LEU A 159 -12.05 16.52 9.22
C LEU A 159 -11.02 17.63 9.37
N GLU A 160 -11.39 18.86 8.95
CA GLU A 160 -10.47 20.00 8.86
C GLU A 160 -9.85 20.36 10.22
N GLU A 161 -10.63 20.27 11.30
CA GLU A 161 -10.17 20.57 12.67
C GLU A 161 -8.95 19.73 13.05
N GLU A 162 -8.92 18.46 12.65
CA GLU A 162 -7.80 17.54 12.90
C GLU A 162 -6.81 17.51 11.72
N GLY A 163 -7.22 18.01 10.55
CA GLY A 163 -6.45 17.98 9.31
C GLY A 163 -6.17 16.55 8.84
N VAL A 164 -7.14 15.66 8.98
CA VAL A 164 -7.07 14.26 8.54
C VAL A 164 -8.01 14.00 7.38
N GLN A 165 -7.65 13.05 6.53
CA GLN A 165 -8.55 12.43 5.58
C GLN A 165 -9.09 11.12 6.16
N ILE A 166 -10.34 10.82 5.88
CA ILE A 166 -10.98 9.57 6.29
C ILE A 166 -11.63 8.95 5.08
N ASP A 167 -11.22 7.75 4.74
CA ASP A 167 -11.72 7.01 3.59
C ASP A 167 -12.58 5.84 4.03
N LEU A 168 -13.77 5.71 3.45
CA LEU A 168 -14.62 4.54 3.59
C LEU A 168 -14.57 3.76 2.28
N ASP A 169 -14.00 2.56 2.31
CA ASP A 169 -13.79 1.69 1.17
C ASP A 169 -14.72 0.51 1.18
N GLN A 170 -15.36 0.27 0.05
CA GLN A 170 -16.14 -0.93 -0.24
C GLN A 170 -15.52 -1.65 -1.42
N ALA A 171 -14.88 -2.79 -1.19
CA ALA A 171 -14.32 -3.62 -2.24
C ALA A 171 -15.38 -4.55 -2.83
N ASP A 172 -15.28 -4.84 -4.13
CA ASP A 172 -16.23 -5.67 -4.90
C ASP A 172 -16.30 -7.13 -4.42
N PHE A 173 -15.25 -7.61 -3.72
CA PHE A 173 -15.28 -8.92 -3.06
C PHE A 173 -15.97 -8.92 -1.69
N GLY A 174 -16.74 -7.87 -1.35
CA GLY A 174 -17.58 -7.78 -0.15
C GLY A 174 -16.79 -7.52 1.13
N TYR A 175 -15.75 -6.69 1.08
CA TYR A 175 -15.03 -6.22 2.25
C TYR A 175 -15.12 -4.71 2.40
N HIS A 176 -15.42 -4.25 3.61
CA HIS A 176 -15.55 -2.83 3.95
C HIS A 176 -14.53 -2.47 5.01
N VAL A 177 -13.82 -1.36 4.81
CA VAL A 177 -12.80 -0.87 5.74
C VAL A 177 -12.76 0.65 5.72
N GLY A 178 -12.59 1.26 6.89
CA GLY A 178 -12.28 2.67 7.04
C GLY A 178 -10.79 2.88 7.24
N GLU A 179 -10.28 4.01 6.75
CA GLU A 179 -8.89 4.43 6.90
C GLU A 179 -8.88 5.89 7.38
N ILE A 180 -8.19 6.20 8.48
CA ILE A 180 -7.87 7.57 8.90
C ILE A 180 -6.43 7.81 8.48
N GLU A 181 -6.19 8.81 7.66
CA GLU A 181 -4.92 8.99 6.99
C GLU A 181 -4.40 10.43 7.15
N VAL A 182 -3.08 10.56 7.29
CA VAL A 182 -2.35 11.83 7.27
C VAL A 182 -1.12 11.68 6.37
N LEU A 183 -0.97 12.59 5.42
CA LEU A 183 0.23 12.70 4.60
C LEU A 183 1.24 13.62 5.32
N VAL A 184 2.40 13.06 5.65
CA VAL A 184 3.51 13.76 6.32
C VAL A 184 4.57 14.06 5.27
N PRO A 185 4.95 15.34 5.04
CA PRO A 185 6.07 15.69 4.19
C PRO A 185 7.37 15.02 4.67
N GLU A 186 8.25 14.67 3.72
CA GLU A 186 9.54 14.05 4.05
C GLU A 186 10.38 15.01 4.92
N GLY A 187 10.81 14.53 6.10
CA GLY A 187 11.59 15.32 7.07
C GLY A 187 10.76 15.96 8.19
N GLU A 188 9.43 15.85 8.15
CA GLU A 188 8.56 16.25 9.25
C GLU A 188 8.31 15.12 10.26
N GLU A 189 7.95 15.50 11.49
CA GLU A 189 7.71 14.53 12.55
C GLU A 189 6.40 13.76 12.36
N VAL A 190 6.49 12.45 12.26
CA VAL A 190 5.34 11.54 12.18
C VAL A 190 4.49 11.56 13.46
N GLN A 191 5.07 11.97 14.60
CA GLN A 191 4.39 11.99 15.88
C GLN A 191 3.11 12.85 15.89
N SER A 192 3.15 14.02 15.25
CA SER A 192 1.97 14.88 15.10
C SER A 192 0.85 14.20 14.31
N ALA A 193 1.21 13.43 13.25
CA ALA A 193 0.23 12.68 12.48
C ALA A 193 -0.43 11.59 13.32
N LEU A 194 0.34 10.84 14.11
CA LEU A 194 -0.18 9.80 15.01
C LEU A 194 -1.16 10.38 16.04
N GLU A 195 -0.84 11.54 16.63
CA GLU A 195 -1.71 12.20 17.58
C GLU A 195 -3.03 12.66 16.97
N ARG A 196 -2.99 13.19 15.73
CA ARG A 196 -4.19 13.60 14.97
C ARG A 196 -5.08 12.40 14.65
N ILE A 197 -4.49 11.30 14.18
CA ILE A 197 -5.19 10.04 13.92
C ILE A 197 -5.83 9.49 15.20
N GLU A 198 -5.11 9.51 16.33
CA GLU A 198 -5.61 9.00 17.59
C GLU A 198 -6.77 9.85 18.15
N ARG A 199 -6.68 11.20 18.05
CA ARG A 199 -7.80 12.08 18.41
C ARG A 199 -9.04 11.82 17.57
N THR A 200 -8.86 11.66 16.26
CA THR A 200 -9.95 11.32 15.33
C THR A 200 -10.56 9.96 15.65
N ALA A 201 -9.73 8.96 15.92
CA ALA A 201 -10.20 7.63 16.31
C ALA A 201 -11.05 7.67 17.59
N ARG A 202 -10.67 8.47 18.59
CA ARG A 202 -11.48 8.66 19.80
C ARG A 202 -12.81 9.38 19.51
N LYS A 203 -12.82 10.40 18.65
CA LYS A 203 -14.07 11.06 18.20
C LYS A 203 -15.03 10.08 17.51
N LEU A 204 -14.48 9.10 16.79
CA LEU A 204 -15.24 8.03 16.15
C LEU A 204 -15.63 6.88 17.11
N GLY A 205 -15.21 6.93 18.37
CA GLY A 205 -15.47 5.86 19.33
C GLY A 205 -14.68 4.58 19.10
N LEU A 206 -13.57 4.64 18.36
CA LEU A 206 -12.71 3.50 18.06
C LEU A 206 -11.82 3.17 19.27
N THR A 207 -12.35 2.37 20.19
CA THR A 207 -11.67 2.03 21.46
C THR A 207 -10.89 0.70 21.40
N GLY A 208 -10.94 -0.02 20.26
CA GLY A 208 -10.30 -1.32 20.11
C GLY A 208 -8.78 -1.23 19.94
N ASP A 209 -8.08 -2.17 20.59
CA ASP A 209 -6.62 -2.34 20.48
C ASP A 209 -6.23 -3.31 19.35
N GLN A 210 -7.18 -3.76 18.53
CA GLN A 210 -6.93 -4.72 17.46
C GLN A 210 -6.66 -4.00 16.15
N ARG A 211 -5.59 -4.41 15.49
CA ARG A 211 -5.26 -3.96 14.13
C ARG A 211 -6.27 -4.54 13.14
N VAL A 212 -6.91 -3.67 12.36
CA VAL A 212 -7.84 -4.07 11.31
C VAL A 212 -7.06 -4.40 10.05
N GLN A 213 -7.40 -5.53 9.43
CA GLN A 213 -6.74 -5.97 8.20
C GLN A 213 -7.12 -5.08 7.01
N GLY A 214 -6.15 -4.82 6.14
CA GLY A 214 -6.36 -4.10 4.90
C GLY A 214 -7.08 -4.94 3.84
N LYS A 215 -7.57 -4.29 2.78
CA LYS A 215 -8.25 -4.95 1.64
C LYS A 215 -7.40 -6.07 1.04
N MET A 216 -6.11 -5.83 0.83
CA MET A 216 -5.19 -6.81 0.24
C MET A 216 -5.05 -8.06 1.11
N ASN A 217 -4.93 -7.91 2.44
CA ASN A 217 -4.84 -9.06 3.35
C ASN A 217 -6.05 -9.98 3.22
N ILE A 218 -7.25 -9.38 3.22
CA ILE A 218 -8.51 -10.13 3.08
C ILE A 218 -8.64 -10.74 1.69
N TYR A 219 -8.22 -10.01 0.64
CA TYR A 219 -8.23 -10.54 -0.73
C TYR A 219 -7.32 -11.77 -0.84
N LEU A 220 -6.07 -11.67 -0.37
CA LEU A 220 -5.11 -12.78 -0.40
C LEU A 220 -5.59 -13.98 0.41
N GLN A 221 -6.11 -13.74 1.62
CA GLN A 221 -6.66 -14.80 2.47
C GLN A 221 -7.75 -15.61 1.75
N ARG A 222 -8.61 -14.93 0.96
CA ARG A 222 -9.75 -15.55 0.28
C ARG A 222 -9.37 -16.18 -1.07
N ASN A 223 -8.49 -15.53 -1.83
CA ASN A 223 -8.27 -15.85 -3.24
C ASN A 223 -6.86 -16.42 -3.54
N CYS A 224 -5.87 -16.14 -2.68
CA CYS A 224 -4.47 -16.53 -2.88
C CYS A 224 -3.86 -17.10 -1.58
N PRO A 225 -4.38 -18.24 -1.06
CA PRO A 225 -4.02 -18.73 0.27
C PRO A 225 -2.54 -19.10 0.42
N GLU A 226 -1.87 -19.55 -0.64
CA GLU A 226 -0.42 -19.82 -0.63
C GLU A 226 0.38 -18.53 -0.44
N HIS A 227 0.06 -17.49 -1.21
CA HIS A 227 0.69 -16.18 -1.10
C HIS A 227 0.47 -15.60 0.31
N TYR A 228 -0.77 -15.65 0.80
CA TYR A 228 -1.13 -15.21 2.15
C TYR A 228 -0.30 -15.92 3.23
N ALA A 229 -0.16 -17.26 3.15
CA ALA A 229 0.61 -18.04 4.09
C ALA A 229 2.11 -17.68 4.09
N LYS A 230 2.69 -17.40 2.92
CA LYS A 230 4.10 -16.96 2.82
C LYS A 230 4.31 -15.60 3.49
N LEU A 231 3.40 -14.64 3.26
CA LEU A 231 3.50 -13.32 3.88
C LEU A 231 3.32 -13.36 5.40
N LEU A 232 2.42 -14.21 5.92
CA LEU A 232 2.29 -14.44 7.36
C LEU A 232 3.58 -15.02 7.95
N SER A 233 4.18 -16.01 7.28
CA SER A 233 5.43 -16.64 7.74
C SER A 233 6.60 -15.67 7.74
N ALA A 234 6.58 -14.68 6.84
CA ALA A 234 7.57 -13.61 6.74
C ALA A 234 7.27 -12.41 7.65
N HIS A 235 6.21 -12.44 8.45
CA HIS A 235 5.74 -11.36 9.32
C HIS A 235 5.45 -10.03 8.59
N VAL A 236 5.03 -10.10 7.34
CA VAL A 236 4.60 -8.94 6.53
C VAL A 236 3.15 -8.58 6.85
N LEU A 237 2.29 -9.57 7.11
CA LEU A 237 0.87 -9.41 7.44
C LEU A 237 0.59 -9.60 8.91
#